data_3e765571285cb412c2c6b26f5288217a
#
_entry.id   3e765571285cb412c2c6b26f5288217a
#
_cell.length_a   1.000
_cell.length_b   1.000
_cell.length_c   1.000
_cell.angle_alpha   90.00
_cell.angle_beta   90.00
_cell.angle_gamma   90.00
#
_symmetry.space_group_name_H-M   'P 1'
#
loop_
_entity.id
_entity.type
_entity.pdbx_description
1 polymer ?
#
loop_
_entity_poly.entity_id
_entity_poly.type
_entity_poly.pdbx_seq_one_letter_code
_entity_poly.pdbx_strand_id
1 'polypeptide(L)'
;MNESLRILQLYPKSDYFTGAAVQLLELARGLQERGHHVVVTTRPGEGWVEKCAEARLPYHSLPMRSEVDVKSIPGLVRIIRKHRIQVVHAQKGKARTLALMAGLFTRIPVLILNRGVSFPLDPFNRLGYTTRRVTAVVAVSESIKRGLVAQGVPAEKIHVIYSGTDMRRFHPGVDRLRVRGELALGPEHYLITQIGIRSWKGNDDTLDAMKTVAARVPHARLLFVGANEAKARIIMEKAAARGLAEKVLVFLYREDIPEILAASDVCVDASYAGLGITGTLREALAVETPVIGTDLEGNPELITDEHTGYLFPPRDIAALARVILRMIEDPEKAKAMARMGAKRVEAEFSVTAKIDRTEALYHRLLAAKRPH
;
A
#
# COMPACT_ATOMS: atom_id res chain seq x y z
N MET A 1 7.70 29.87 6.63
CA MET A 1 7.93 28.95 5.49
C MET A 1 9.06 28.01 5.87
N ASN A 2 8.85 26.69 5.80
CA ASN A 2 9.92 25.73 6.09
C ASN A 2 11.02 25.81 5.02
N GLU A 3 12.29 25.67 5.43
CA GLU A 3 13.44 25.65 4.53
C GLU A 3 13.28 24.53 3.47
N SER A 4 13.53 24.85 2.18
CA SER A 4 13.49 23.87 1.10
C SER A 4 14.55 22.78 1.28
N LEU A 5 14.13 21.52 1.24
CA LEU A 5 14.99 20.34 1.43
C LEU A 5 15.42 19.76 0.08
N ARG A 6 16.58 19.10 0.09
CA ARG A 6 17.13 18.36 -1.05
C ARG A 6 17.08 16.86 -0.74
N ILE A 7 16.15 16.16 -1.38
CA ILE A 7 15.70 14.81 -1.03
C ILE A 7 16.00 13.85 -2.18
N LEU A 8 16.50 12.67 -1.87
CA LEU A 8 16.65 11.56 -2.81
C LEU A 8 15.72 10.42 -2.40
N GLN A 9 14.78 10.07 -3.27
CA GLN A 9 14.01 8.84 -3.20
C GLN A 9 14.74 7.74 -3.97
N LEU A 10 15.19 6.70 -3.27
CA LEU A 10 15.99 5.62 -3.85
C LEU A 10 15.19 4.31 -3.85
N TYR A 11 14.89 3.76 -5.05
CA TYR A 11 14.05 2.58 -5.22
C TYR A 11 14.70 1.53 -6.14
N PRO A 12 14.89 0.27 -5.68
CA PRO A 12 15.74 -0.70 -6.39
C PRO A 12 14.97 -1.60 -7.37
N LYS A 13 13.83 -1.15 -7.89
CA LYS A 13 13.06 -1.89 -8.88
C LYS A 13 12.86 -1.09 -10.16
N SER A 14 12.64 -1.81 -11.27
CA SER A 14 12.38 -1.24 -12.59
C SER A 14 10.90 -1.00 -12.85
N ASP A 15 10.02 -1.77 -12.21
CA ASP A 15 8.58 -1.71 -12.41
C ASP A 15 7.93 -0.56 -11.62
N TYR A 16 7.14 0.25 -12.32
CA TYR A 16 6.34 1.33 -11.72
C TYR A 16 5.00 0.81 -11.15
N PHE A 17 4.48 -0.30 -11.66
CA PHE A 17 3.11 -0.78 -11.40
C PHE A 17 2.88 -1.40 -10.00
N THR A 18 3.81 -1.28 -9.09
CA THR A 18 3.63 -1.77 -7.72
C THR A 18 3.13 -0.67 -6.80
N GLY A 19 2.29 -1.02 -5.80
CA GLY A 19 1.81 -0.06 -4.80
C GLY A 19 2.95 0.70 -4.10
N ALA A 20 4.13 0.08 -3.91
CA ALA A 20 5.28 0.77 -3.33
C ALA A 20 5.88 1.83 -4.27
N ALA A 21 5.86 1.60 -5.59
CA ALA A 21 6.31 2.56 -6.59
C ALA A 21 5.37 3.76 -6.66
N VAL A 22 4.06 3.50 -6.73
CA VAL A 22 3.01 4.54 -6.67
C VAL A 22 3.17 5.39 -5.42
N GLN A 23 3.28 4.75 -4.25
CA GLN A 23 3.47 5.44 -2.96
C GLN A 23 4.74 6.30 -2.89
N LEU A 24 5.81 5.91 -3.57
CA LEU A 24 7.04 6.70 -3.67
C LEU A 24 6.84 7.92 -4.55
N LEU A 25 6.22 7.74 -5.73
CA LEU A 25 6.02 8.82 -6.68
C LEU A 25 5.07 9.90 -6.13
N GLU A 26 3.96 9.48 -5.49
CA GLU A 26 3.03 10.40 -4.82
C GLU A 26 3.72 11.23 -3.73
N LEU A 27 4.55 10.58 -2.90
CA LEU A 27 5.34 11.29 -1.89
C LEU A 27 6.33 12.27 -2.55
N ALA A 28 7.06 11.83 -3.59
CA ALA A 28 8.05 12.65 -4.28
C ALA A 28 7.39 13.87 -4.93
N ARG A 29 6.25 13.66 -5.62
CA ARG A 29 5.47 14.73 -6.26
C ARG A 29 4.95 15.73 -5.23
N GLY A 30 4.31 15.26 -4.15
CA GLY A 30 3.76 16.15 -3.15
C GLY A 30 4.84 16.96 -2.40
N LEU A 31 6.01 16.40 -2.15
CA LEU A 31 7.14 17.16 -1.59
C LEU A 31 7.70 18.18 -2.59
N GLN A 32 7.75 17.84 -3.89
CA GLN A 32 8.14 18.78 -4.94
C GLN A 32 7.15 19.95 -5.07
N GLU A 33 5.84 19.67 -5.02
CA GLU A 33 4.77 20.67 -5.02
C GLU A 33 4.86 21.64 -3.83
N ARG A 34 5.46 21.21 -2.70
CA ARG A 34 5.73 22.03 -1.52
C ARG A 34 7.05 22.80 -1.60
N GLY A 35 7.73 22.78 -2.74
CA GLY A 35 8.94 23.56 -2.99
C GLY A 35 10.24 22.87 -2.56
N HIS A 36 10.21 21.57 -2.22
CA HIS A 36 11.43 20.81 -2.00
C HIS A 36 12.06 20.38 -3.33
N HIS A 37 13.39 20.21 -3.36
CA HIS A 37 14.08 19.61 -4.50
C HIS A 37 14.14 18.09 -4.33
N VAL A 38 13.30 17.36 -5.06
CA VAL A 38 13.19 15.91 -4.93
C VAL A 38 13.75 15.20 -6.16
N VAL A 39 14.72 14.33 -5.96
CA VAL A 39 15.33 13.50 -6.99
C VAL A 39 14.85 12.06 -6.84
N VAL A 40 14.42 11.43 -7.91
CA VAL A 40 14.05 10.00 -7.94
C VAL A 40 15.14 9.20 -8.62
N THR A 41 15.57 8.11 -7.98
CA THR A 41 16.54 7.18 -8.57
C THR A 41 16.03 5.75 -8.44
N THR A 42 15.92 5.05 -9.58
CA THR A 42 15.44 3.67 -9.65
C THR A 42 16.35 2.78 -10.48
N ARG A 43 16.03 1.49 -10.59
CA ARG A 43 16.57 0.67 -11.68
C ARG A 43 15.99 1.14 -13.01
N PRO A 44 16.74 1.00 -14.12
CA PRO A 44 16.19 1.23 -15.44
C PRO A 44 14.94 0.37 -15.68
N GLY A 45 13.89 0.97 -16.22
CA GLY A 45 12.63 0.29 -16.51
C GLY A 45 11.58 1.24 -17.08
N GLU A 46 10.54 0.66 -17.64
CA GLU A 46 9.44 1.37 -18.26
C GLU A 46 8.59 2.13 -17.24
N GLY A 47 8.02 3.24 -17.68
CA GLY A 47 7.06 4.06 -16.92
C GLY A 47 7.69 5.06 -15.94
N TRP A 48 8.94 4.86 -15.48
CA TRP A 48 9.55 5.80 -14.52
C TRP A 48 9.94 7.13 -15.15
N VAL A 49 10.47 7.10 -16.39
CA VAL A 49 10.89 8.33 -17.09
C VAL A 49 9.70 9.23 -17.33
N GLU A 50 8.62 8.68 -17.88
CA GLU A 50 7.39 9.38 -18.19
C GLU A 50 6.74 9.93 -16.92
N LYS A 51 6.58 9.09 -15.90
CA LYS A 51 5.95 9.48 -14.64
C LYS A 51 6.74 10.53 -13.86
N CYS A 52 8.06 10.46 -13.89
CA CYS A 52 8.89 11.52 -13.29
C CYS A 52 8.85 12.81 -14.10
N ALA A 53 8.80 12.73 -15.45
CA ALA A 53 8.65 13.90 -16.30
C ALA A 53 7.30 14.60 -16.09
N GLU A 54 6.19 13.84 -16.05
CA GLU A 54 4.85 14.34 -15.73
C GLU A 54 4.83 15.10 -14.38
N ALA A 55 5.55 14.56 -13.39
CA ALA A 55 5.67 15.15 -12.06
C ALA A 55 6.78 16.21 -11.93
N ARG A 56 7.49 16.55 -13.01
CA ARG A 56 8.63 17.46 -13.05
C ARG A 56 9.74 17.12 -12.04
N LEU A 57 9.96 15.81 -11.82
CA LEU A 57 10.95 15.28 -10.90
C LEU A 57 12.25 14.97 -11.64
N PRO A 58 13.42 15.47 -11.22
CA PRO A 58 14.72 15.00 -11.67
C PRO A 58 14.84 13.48 -11.48
N TYR A 59 15.12 12.75 -12.57
CA TYR A 59 15.20 11.30 -12.58
C TYR A 59 16.58 10.81 -12.96
N HIS A 60 17.06 9.79 -12.27
CA HIS A 60 18.26 9.04 -12.59
C HIS A 60 18.01 7.55 -12.52
N SER A 61 18.73 6.76 -13.32
CA SER A 61 18.71 5.31 -13.20
C SER A 61 20.07 4.76 -12.78
N LEU A 62 20.04 3.73 -11.93
CA LEU A 62 21.23 2.97 -11.51
C LEU A 62 20.95 1.47 -11.63
N PRO A 63 21.93 0.64 -11.99
CA PRO A 63 21.72 -0.79 -12.23
C PRO A 63 21.10 -1.54 -11.04
N MET A 64 21.57 -1.34 -9.83
CA MET A 64 21.10 -1.98 -8.57
C MET A 64 20.75 -3.47 -8.74
N ARG A 65 21.67 -4.24 -9.36
CA ARG A 65 21.42 -5.61 -9.82
C ARG A 65 21.35 -6.61 -8.68
N SER A 66 22.21 -6.44 -7.67
CA SER A 66 22.34 -7.32 -6.50
C SER A 66 22.13 -6.57 -5.19
N GLU A 67 22.10 -7.27 -4.06
CA GLU A 67 22.04 -6.67 -2.72
C GLU A 67 23.31 -5.82 -2.46
N VAL A 68 24.48 -6.26 -2.96
CA VAL A 68 25.73 -5.52 -2.91
C VAL A 68 26.16 -5.18 -4.34
N ASP A 69 25.73 -4.04 -4.86
CA ASP A 69 26.06 -3.58 -6.23
C ASP A 69 27.10 -2.46 -6.18
N VAL A 70 28.37 -2.86 -6.13
CA VAL A 70 29.50 -1.90 -6.07
C VAL A 70 29.59 -1.01 -7.31
N LYS A 71 29.11 -1.47 -8.47
CA LYS A 71 29.13 -0.69 -9.72
C LYS A 71 28.17 0.50 -9.68
N SER A 72 27.12 0.44 -8.89
CA SER A 72 26.17 1.54 -8.69
C SER A 72 26.66 2.61 -7.70
N ILE A 73 27.69 2.34 -6.88
CA ILE A 73 28.17 3.26 -5.84
C ILE A 73 28.67 4.59 -6.42
N PRO A 74 29.57 4.64 -7.44
CA PRO A 74 30.06 5.91 -7.97
C PRO A 74 28.93 6.75 -8.58
N GLY A 75 27.97 6.11 -9.21
CA GLY A 75 26.77 6.76 -9.76
C GLY A 75 25.94 7.43 -8.66
N LEU A 76 25.66 6.70 -7.57
CA LEU A 76 24.89 7.25 -6.44
C LEU A 76 25.65 8.39 -5.73
N VAL A 77 26.95 8.25 -5.53
CA VAL A 77 27.81 9.31 -4.95
C VAL A 77 27.77 10.57 -5.80
N ARG A 78 27.85 10.43 -7.15
CA ARG A 78 27.74 11.56 -8.08
C ARG A 78 26.37 12.25 -7.99
N ILE A 79 25.27 11.50 -7.93
CA ILE A 79 23.91 12.04 -7.78
C ILE A 79 23.81 12.82 -6.46
N ILE A 80 24.23 12.23 -5.33
CA ILE A 80 24.18 12.87 -4.01
C ILE A 80 24.95 14.19 -4.02
N ARG A 81 26.15 14.23 -4.58
CA ARG A 81 26.99 15.44 -4.65
C ARG A 81 26.41 16.49 -5.61
N LYS A 82 26.03 16.07 -6.84
CA LYS A 82 25.45 16.97 -7.85
C LYS A 82 24.22 17.71 -7.33
N HIS A 83 23.32 16.98 -6.69
CA HIS A 83 22.06 17.54 -6.18
C HIS A 83 22.17 18.05 -4.74
N ARG A 84 23.35 17.99 -4.10
CA ARG A 84 23.59 18.39 -2.69
C ARG A 84 22.56 17.78 -1.74
N ILE A 85 22.31 16.47 -1.85
CA ILE A 85 21.26 15.76 -1.13
C ILE A 85 21.48 15.82 0.39
N GLN A 86 20.45 16.20 1.11
CA GLN A 86 20.39 16.26 2.58
C GLN A 86 19.74 15.02 3.18
N VAL A 87 18.71 14.48 2.51
CA VAL A 87 17.94 13.31 2.94
C VAL A 87 17.98 12.24 1.87
N VAL A 88 18.43 11.04 2.19
CA VAL A 88 18.27 9.84 1.37
C VAL A 88 17.18 8.98 2.00
N HIS A 89 16.07 8.78 1.29
CA HIS A 89 15.00 7.88 1.71
C HIS A 89 15.04 6.61 0.84
N ALA A 90 15.58 5.54 1.41
CA ALA A 90 15.81 4.29 0.71
C ALA A 90 14.64 3.31 0.91
N GLN A 91 14.13 2.81 -0.21
CA GLN A 91 13.05 1.82 -0.26
C GLN A 91 13.63 0.42 -0.47
N LYS A 92 13.33 -0.54 0.40
CA LYS A 92 13.76 -1.95 0.31
C LYS A 92 15.27 -2.18 0.53
N GLY A 93 15.66 -3.48 0.63
CA GLY A 93 17.01 -3.90 1.02
C GLY A 93 18.14 -3.38 0.12
N LYS A 94 18.06 -3.61 -1.18
CA LYS A 94 19.12 -3.19 -2.13
C LYS A 94 19.40 -1.69 -2.09
N ALA A 95 18.37 -0.86 -2.01
CA ALA A 95 18.51 0.60 -1.90
C ALA A 95 19.20 1.00 -0.58
N ARG A 96 18.83 0.34 0.53
CA ARG A 96 19.47 0.52 1.83
C ARG A 96 20.96 0.22 1.75
N THR A 97 21.31 -0.97 1.26
CA THR A 97 22.71 -1.42 1.19
C THR A 97 23.54 -0.48 0.33
N LEU A 98 23.02 -0.08 -0.85
CA LEU A 98 23.68 0.88 -1.73
C LEU A 98 23.88 2.24 -1.06
N ALA A 99 22.87 2.77 -0.34
CA ALA A 99 22.96 4.04 0.37
C ALA A 99 24.01 3.97 1.52
N LEU A 100 24.05 2.88 2.28
CA LEU A 100 25.05 2.66 3.32
C LEU A 100 26.47 2.62 2.76
N MET A 101 26.68 1.94 1.63
CA MET A 101 28.00 1.87 0.96
C MET A 101 28.40 3.24 0.37
N ALA A 102 27.47 3.94 -0.31
CA ALA A 102 27.74 5.28 -0.82
C ALA A 102 28.10 6.26 0.30
N GLY A 103 27.50 6.11 1.49
CA GLY A 103 27.81 6.88 2.68
C GLY A 103 29.25 6.70 3.23
N LEU A 104 30.04 5.76 2.70
CA LEU A 104 31.48 5.67 2.98
C LEU A 104 32.28 6.69 2.16
N PHE A 105 31.76 7.11 1.02
CA PHE A 105 32.45 7.97 0.05
C PHE A 105 31.87 9.37 -0.07
N THR A 106 30.70 9.62 0.52
CA THR A 106 30.08 10.95 0.55
C THR A 106 29.22 11.12 1.81
N ARG A 107 29.09 12.38 2.27
CA ARG A 107 28.25 12.68 3.43
C ARG A 107 26.77 12.52 3.06
N ILE A 108 26.04 11.72 3.84
CA ILE A 108 24.57 11.62 3.83
C ILE A 108 24.12 12.10 5.21
N PRO A 109 23.62 13.35 5.33
CA PRO A 109 23.24 13.91 6.65
C PRO A 109 22.14 13.08 7.32
N VAL A 110 21.10 12.70 6.56
CA VAL A 110 19.98 11.89 7.02
C VAL A 110 19.73 10.73 6.07
N LEU A 111 19.84 9.50 6.58
CA LEU A 111 19.50 8.27 5.87
C LEU A 111 18.27 7.63 6.53
N ILE A 112 17.19 7.53 5.78
CA ILE A 112 15.93 6.94 6.21
C ILE A 112 15.68 5.65 5.41
N LEU A 113 15.23 4.62 6.10
CA LEU A 113 14.81 3.37 5.48
C LEU A 113 13.30 3.24 5.56
N ASN A 114 12.66 2.79 4.47
CA ASN A 114 11.24 2.47 4.48
C ASN A 114 11.00 0.96 4.65
N ARG A 115 10.04 0.60 5.50
CA ARG A 115 9.62 -0.79 5.74
C ARG A 115 8.11 -0.93 5.54
N GLY A 116 7.72 -1.60 4.45
CA GLY A 116 6.31 -1.77 4.06
C GLY A 116 5.78 -3.20 4.16
N VAL A 117 6.54 -4.12 4.80
CA VAL A 117 6.16 -5.54 4.94
C VAL A 117 6.55 -6.07 6.31
N SER A 118 5.77 -7.00 6.86
CA SER A 118 5.94 -7.59 8.19
C SER A 118 6.91 -8.78 8.24
N PHE A 119 7.39 -9.29 7.08
CA PHE A 119 8.29 -10.44 7.06
C PHE A 119 9.53 -10.23 7.94
N PRO A 120 10.01 -11.28 8.64
CA PRO A 120 11.21 -11.19 9.48
C PRO A 120 12.44 -10.68 8.73
N LEU A 121 13.36 -10.04 9.47
CA LEU A 121 14.65 -9.62 8.96
C LEU A 121 15.64 -10.80 9.06
N ASP A 122 16.31 -11.13 7.98
CA ASP A 122 17.50 -11.95 8.06
C ASP A 122 18.66 -11.21 8.79
N PRO A 123 19.71 -11.90 9.26
CA PRO A 123 20.79 -11.28 10.02
C PRO A 123 21.48 -10.12 9.31
N PHE A 124 21.68 -10.22 7.99
CA PHE A 124 22.30 -9.17 7.19
C PHE A 124 21.40 -7.92 7.10
N ASN A 125 20.11 -8.13 6.87
CA ASN A 125 19.14 -7.07 6.88
C ASN A 125 19.04 -6.41 8.26
N ARG A 126 19.03 -7.20 9.36
CA ARG A 126 18.98 -6.69 10.73
C ARG A 126 20.14 -5.72 11.01
N LEU A 127 21.38 -6.10 10.66
CA LEU A 127 22.55 -5.22 10.81
C LEU A 127 22.36 -3.88 10.07
N GLY A 128 21.77 -3.92 8.86
CA GLY A 128 21.47 -2.73 8.09
C GLY A 128 20.47 -1.78 8.75
N TYR A 129 19.54 -2.29 9.58
CA TYR A 129 18.57 -1.46 10.31
C TYR A 129 19.11 -0.92 11.64
N THR A 130 20.02 -1.65 12.30
CA THR A 130 20.53 -1.28 13.63
C THR A 130 21.75 -0.33 13.57
N THR A 131 22.47 -0.26 12.45
CA THR A 131 23.65 0.59 12.30
C THR A 131 23.39 2.06 12.64
N ARG A 132 24.37 2.74 13.27
CA ARG A 132 24.30 4.18 13.58
C ARG A 132 24.25 5.08 12.35
N ARG A 133 24.58 4.57 11.15
CA ARG A 133 24.49 5.33 9.90
C ARG A 133 23.04 5.53 9.42
N VAL A 134 22.12 4.65 9.83
CA VAL A 134 20.69 4.82 9.59
C VAL A 134 20.15 5.75 10.66
N THR A 135 19.63 6.89 10.21
CA THR A 135 19.11 7.93 11.09
C THR A 135 17.71 7.57 11.60
N ALA A 136 16.84 7.05 10.71
CA ALA A 136 15.49 6.64 11.06
C ALA A 136 14.99 5.51 10.16
N VAL A 137 13.95 4.83 10.64
CA VAL A 137 13.17 3.83 9.89
C VAL A 137 11.73 4.29 9.85
N VAL A 138 11.14 4.37 8.66
CA VAL A 138 9.70 4.59 8.48
C VAL A 138 9.04 3.22 8.35
N ALA A 139 8.20 2.86 9.29
CA ALA A 139 7.32 1.70 9.25
C ALA A 139 5.92 2.15 8.79
N VAL A 140 5.29 1.38 7.88
CA VAL A 140 3.96 1.76 7.35
C VAL A 140 2.81 1.30 8.24
N SER A 141 3.09 0.75 9.43
CA SER A 141 2.10 0.38 10.45
C SER A 141 2.75 0.20 11.82
N GLU A 142 1.98 0.32 12.88
CA GLU A 142 2.44 0.03 14.25
C GLU A 142 2.80 -1.47 14.40
N SER A 143 2.08 -2.34 13.73
CA SER A 143 2.37 -3.77 13.68
C SER A 143 3.79 -4.04 13.14
N ILE A 144 4.18 -3.40 12.03
CA ILE A 144 5.54 -3.49 11.48
C ILE A 144 6.57 -2.91 12.46
N LYS A 145 6.25 -1.79 13.13
CA LYS A 145 7.14 -1.22 14.16
C LYS A 145 7.36 -2.21 15.30
N ARG A 146 6.28 -2.80 15.85
CA ARG A 146 6.39 -3.84 16.89
C ARG A 146 7.28 -5.01 16.44
N GLY A 147 7.07 -5.50 15.20
CA GLY A 147 7.88 -6.56 14.61
C GLY A 147 9.37 -6.21 14.47
N LEU A 148 9.70 -4.97 14.12
CA LEU A 148 11.09 -4.49 14.03
C LEU A 148 11.72 -4.37 15.43
N VAL A 149 11.00 -3.85 16.42
CA VAL A 149 11.47 -3.74 17.80
C VAL A 149 11.74 -5.13 18.38
N ALA A 150 10.85 -6.10 18.18
CA ALA A 150 11.05 -7.48 18.60
C ALA A 150 12.31 -8.13 17.98
N GLN A 151 12.75 -7.63 16.81
CA GLN A 151 13.96 -8.06 16.14
C GLN A 151 15.20 -7.22 16.52
N GLY A 152 15.08 -6.33 17.51
CA GLY A 152 16.19 -5.56 18.08
C GLY A 152 16.52 -4.26 17.32
N VAL A 153 15.62 -3.74 16.50
CA VAL A 153 15.76 -2.38 15.95
C VAL A 153 15.33 -1.39 17.05
N PRO A 154 16.15 -0.38 17.40
CA PRO A 154 15.82 0.58 18.45
C PRO A 154 14.50 1.32 18.18
N ALA A 155 13.60 1.32 19.15
CA ALA A 155 12.25 1.87 19.01
C ALA A 155 12.25 3.37 18.67
N GLU A 156 13.20 4.13 19.20
CA GLU A 156 13.35 5.57 18.98
C GLU A 156 13.76 5.92 17.54
N LYS A 157 14.32 4.97 16.79
CA LYS A 157 14.61 5.13 15.36
C LYS A 157 13.39 4.88 14.47
N ILE A 158 12.33 4.23 14.98
CA ILE A 158 11.21 3.78 14.17
C ILE A 158 10.06 4.76 14.29
N HIS A 159 9.69 5.37 13.17
CA HIS A 159 8.56 6.29 13.05
C HIS A 159 7.47 5.64 12.19
N VAL A 160 6.24 5.61 12.69
CA VAL A 160 5.11 5.10 11.90
C VAL A 160 4.57 6.21 11.04
N ILE A 161 4.59 5.98 9.71
CA ILE A 161 3.98 6.84 8.70
C ILE A 161 3.23 5.94 7.74
N TYR A 162 1.92 5.98 7.83
CA TYR A 162 1.03 5.15 7.01
C TYR A 162 1.19 5.44 5.52
N SER A 163 0.95 4.44 4.69
CA SER A 163 0.80 4.63 3.24
C SER A 163 -0.45 5.47 2.95
N GLY A 164 -0.41 6.33 1.95
CA GLY A 164 -1.50 7.25 1.63
C GLY A 164 -2.42 6.74 0.52
N THR A 165 -3.69 7.14 0.58
CA THR A 165 -4.67 7.03 -0.51
C THR A 165 -4.83 8.41 -1.17
N ASP A 166 -4.79 8.47 -2.49
CA ASP A 166 -5.03 9.73 -3.23
C ASP A 166 -6.53 10.05 -3.25
N MET A 167 -6.95 10.96 -2.36
CA MET A 167 -8.35 11.37 -2.22
C MET A 167 -8.90 12.14 -3.43
N ARG A 168 -8.06 12.54 -4.40
CA ARG A 168 -8.52 13.13 -5.67
C ARG A 168 -8.98 12.06 -6.65
N ARG A 169 -8.40 10.86 -6.53
CA ARG A 169 -8.74 9.70 -7.35
C ARG A 169 -9.81 8.82 -6.69
N PHE A 170 -9.70 8.65 -5.36
CA PHE A 170 -10.63 7.84 -4.56
C PHE A 170 -11.49 8.75 -3.70
N HIS A 171 -12.72 9.02 -4.13
CA HIS A 171 -13.66 9.89 -3.44
C HIS A 171 -15.12 9.42 -3.68
N PRO A 172 -16.11 9.83 -2.85
CA PRO A 172 -17.49 9.34 -2.95
C PRO A 172 -18.21 9.71 -4.25
N GLY A 173 -17.71 10.69 -5.00
CA GLY A 173 -18.28 11.13 -6.28
C GLY A 173 -17.86 10.30 -7.51
N VAL A 174 -17.15 9.18 -7.32
CA VAL A 174 -16.73 8.30 -8.43
C VAL A 174 -17.95 7.59 -9.03
N ASP A 175 -17.98 7.46 -10.36
CA ASP A 175 -19.07 6.80 -11.09
C ASP A 175 -19.13 5.29 -10.79
N ARG A 176 -20.21 4.90 -10.11
CA ARG A 176 -20.50 3.52 -9.75
C ARG A 176 -21.32 2.76 -10.80
N LEU A 177 -22.02 3.46 -11.71
CA LEU A 177 -23.00 2.85 -12.59
C LEU A 177 -22.36 2.17 -13.79
N ARG A 178 -21.28 2.73 -14.32
CA ARG A 178 -20.59 2.19 -15.48
C ARG A 178 -20.13 0.73 -15.25
N VAL A 179 -19.50 0.43 -14.12
CA VAL A 179 -19.02 -0.93 -13.80
C VAL A 179 -20.19 -1.87 -13.52
N ARG A 180 -21.26 -1.42 -12.84
CA ARG A 180 -22.45 -2.24 -12.65
C ARG A 180 -23.12 -2.59 -13.98
N GLY A 181 -23.18 -1.64 -14.92
CA GLY A 181 -23.68 -1.87 -16.28
C GLY A 181 -22.80 -2.86 -17.07
N GLU A 182 -21.49 -2.75 -17.00
CA GLU A 182 -20.54 -3.69 -17.62
C GLU A 182 -20.73 -5.13 -17.10
N LEU A 183 -21.05 -5.28 -15.82
CA LEU A 183 -21.29 -6.58 -15.18
C LEU A 183 -22.75 -7.06 -15.30
N ALA A 184 -23.63 -6.31 -15.98
CA ALA A 184 -25.08 -6.56 -16.08
C ALA A 184 -25.75 -6.73 -14.69
N LEU A 185 -25.33 -5.92 -13.70
CA LEU A 185 -25.85 -5.96 -12.33
C LEU A 185 -26.94 -4.90 -12.12
N GLY A 186 -28.15 -5.36 -11.87
CA GLY A 186 -29.28 -4.53 -11.44
C GLY A 186 -29.21 -4.12 -9.97
N PRO A 187 -30.14 -3.27 -9.51
CA PRO A 187 -30.18 -2.78 -8.13
C PRO A 187 -30.38 -3.88 -7.08
N GLU A 188 -30.97 -5.01 -7.48
CA GLU A 188 -31.18 -6.18 -6.61
C GLU A 188 -29.90 -6.95 -6.30
N HIS A 189 -28.87 -6.83 -7.16
CA HIS A 189 -27.61 -7.56 -6.96
C HIS A 189 -26.75 -6.93 -5.87
N TYR A 190 -26.19 -7.78 -5.01
CA TYR A 190 -25.21 -7.41 -4.00
C TYR A 190 -23.81 -7.82 -4.47
N LEU A 191 -22.95 -6.85 -4.73
CA LEU A 191 -21.60 -7.06 -5.26
C LEU A 191 -20.56 -7.06 -4.16
N ILE A 192 -19.97 -8.23 -3.93
CA ILE A 192 -18.82 -8.45 -3.05
C ILE A 192 -17.57 -8.40 -3.91
N THR A 193 -16.60 -7.55 -3.59
CA THR A 193 -15.37 -7.41 -4.39
C THR A 193 -14.13 -7.71 -3.58
N GLN A 194 -13.22 -8.52 -4.14
CA GLN A 194 -11.87 -8.73 -3.62
C GLN A 194 -10.82 -8.40 -4.67
N ILE A 195 -9.90 -7.48 -4.35
CA ILE A 195 -8.85 -7.04 -5.27
C ILE A 195 -7.50 -7.68 -4.90
N GLY A 196 -6.86 -8.24 -5.93
CA GLY A 196 -5.56 -8.89 -5.82
C GLY A 196 -5.66 -10.41 -5.67
N ILE A 197 -4.93 -11.11 -6.56
CA ILE A 197 -4.93 -12.57 -6.63
C ILE A 197 -3.52 -13.08 -6.38
N ARG A 198 -3.31 -13.54 -5.14
CA ARG A 198 -2.03 -14.09 -4.66
C ARG A 198 -2.29 -15.18 -3.63
N SER A 199 -1.33 -16.08 -3.42
CA SER A 199 -1.47 -17.22 -2.51
C SER A 199 -1.92 -16.86 -1.09
N TRP A 200 -1.48 -15.72 -0.57
CA TRP A 200 -1.78 -15.26 0.79
C TRP A 200 -3.00 -14.34 0.91
N LYS A 201 -3.68 -14.05 -0.21
CA LYS A 201 -4.85 -13.14 -0.24
C LYS A 201 -6.16 -13.80 0.20
N GLY A 202 -6.16 -15.11 0.50
CA GLY A 202 -7.37 -15.80 0.97
C GLY A 202 -8.48 -15.89 -0.07
N ASN A 203 -8.13 -15.90 -1.38
CA ASN A 203 -9.14 -15.98 -2.44
C ASN A 203 -9.98 -17.26 -2.35
N ASP A 204 -9.37 -18.38 -1.94
CA ASP A 204 -10.09 -19.64 -1.70
C ASP A 204 -11.03 -19.55 -0.50
N ASP A 205 -10.61 -18.88 0.58
CA ASP A 205 -11.44 -18.66 1.78
C ASP A 205 -12.68 -17.81 1.44
N THR A 206 -12.51 -16.79 0.55
CA THR A 206 -13.65 -15.99 0.08
C THR A 206 -14.58 -16.78 -0.83
N LEU A 207 -14.06 -17.67 -1.69
CA LEU A 207 -14.89 -18.60 -2.49
C LEU A 207 -15.68 -19.54 -1.58
N ASP A 208 -15.06 -20.08 -0.53
CA ASP A 208 -15.73 -20.98 0.39
C ASP A 208 -16.80 -20.26 1.24
N ALA A 209 -16.53 -19.04 1.69
CA ALA A 209 -17.52 -18.19 2.37
C ALA A 209 -18.71 -17.86 1.45
N MET A 210 -18.43 -17.60 0.15
CA MET A 210 -19.46 -17.30 -0.84
C MET A 210 -20.48 -18.42 -1.02
N LYS A 211 -20.13 -19.69 -0.77
CA LYS A 211 -21.11 -20.82 -0.79
C LYS A 211 -22.24 -20.57 0.22
N THR A 212 -21.87 -20.21 1.45
CA THR A 212 -22.84 -19.91 2.51
C THR A 212 -23.66 -18.65 2.20
N VAL A 213 -23.00 -17.61 1.67
CA VAL A 213 -23.66 -16.36 1.30
C VAL A 213 -24.64 -16.58 0.15
N ALA A 214 -24.25 -17.27 -0.93
CA ALA A 214 -25.07 -17.49 -2.11
C ALA A 214 -26.28 -18.39 -1.82
N ALA A 215 -26.19 -19.29 -0.85
CA ALA A 215 -27.33 -20.11 -0.41
C ALA A 215 -28.43 -19.28 0.29
N ARG A 216 -28.06 -18.17 0.96
CA ARG A 216 -29.00 -17.29 1.67
C ARG A 216 -29.42 -16.08 0.83
N VAL A 217 -28.55 -15.62 -0.05
CA VAL A 217 -28.69 -14.42 -0.88
C VAL A 217 -28.43 -14.78 -2.34
N PRO A 218 -29.44 -15.29 -3.08
CA PRO A 218 -29.24 -15.81 -4.45
C PRO A 218 -28.76 -14.76 -5.46
N HIS A 219 -29.01 -13.48 -5.20
CA HIS A 219 -28.58 -12.34 -6.04
C HIS A 219 -27.21 -11.78 -5.64
N ALA A 220 -26.51 -12.33 -4.66
CA ALA A 220 -25.12 -11.96 -4.37
C ALA A 220 -24.19 -12.40 -5.50
N ARG A 221 -23.18 -11.55 -5.79
CA ARG A 221 -22.13 -11.79 -6.77
C ARG A 221 -20.78 -11.51 -6.13
N LEU A 222 -19.77 -12.30 -6.49
CA LEU A 222 -18.39 -12.13 -6.05
C LEU A 222 -17.51 -11.75 -7.23
N LEU A 223 -16.89 -10.58 -7.17
CA LEU A 223 -15.95 -10.09 -8.16
C LEU A 223 -14.51 -10.20 -7.65
N PHE A 224 -13.68 -10.93 -8.37
CA PHE A 224 -12.23 -10.88 -8.21
C PHE A 224 -11.59 -9.97 -9.25
N VAL A 225 -10.63 -9.13 -8.82
CA VAL A 225 -9.96 -8.16 -9.70
C VAL A 225 -8.45 -8.32 -9.63
N GLY A 226 -7.76 -8.16 -10.77
CA GLY A 226 -6.30 -8.18 -10.85
C GLY A 226 -5.72 -9.57 -11.15
N ALA A 227 -6.50 -10.43 -11.81
CA ALA A 227 -6.01 -11.68 -12.39
C ALA A 227 -5.16 -11.41 -13.65
N ASN A 228 -4.34 -12.38 -14.01
CA ASN A 228 -4.01 -12.62 -15.41
C ASN A 228 -4.89 -13.76 -15.93
N GLU A 229 -4.87 -14.03 -17.23
CA GLU A 229 -5.74 -15.05 -17.85
C GLU A 229 -5.63 -16.44 -17.19
N ALA A 230 -4.40 -16.87 -16.86
CA ALA A 230 -4.18 -18.17 -16.22
C ALA A 230 -4.82 -18.23 -14.82
N LYS A 231 -4.68 -17.17 -14.03
CA LYS A 231 -5.31 -17.08 -12.69
C LYS A 231 -6.82 -16.94 -12.77
N ALA A 232 -7.33 -16.19 -13.76
CA ALA A 232 -8.77 -16.07 -13.97
C ALA A 232 -9.40 -17.42 -14.24
N ARG A 233 -8.79 -18.24 -15.14
CA ARG A 233 -9.24 -19.59 -15.42
C ARG A 233 -9.25 -20.47 -14.17
N ILE A 234 -8.16 -20.48 -13.39
CA ILE A 234 -8.07 -21.24 -12.14
C ILE A 234 -9.16 -20.83 -11.14
N ILE A 235 -9.45 -19.53 -11.01
CA ILE A 235 -10.52 -19.05 -10.11
C ILE A 235 -11.88 -19.53 -10.61
N MET A 236 -12.16 -19.46 -11.91
CA MET A 236 -13.43 -19.92 -12.47
C MET A 236 -13.61 -21.43 -12.36
N GLU A 237 -12.55 -22.24 -12.55
CA GLU A 237 -12.56 -23.69 -12.30
C GLU A 237 -12.87 -23.98 -10.82
N LYS A 238 -12.23 -23.26 -9.89
CA LYS A 238 -12.50 -23.39 -8.44
C LYS A 238 -13.91 -22.96 -8.06
N ALA A 239 -14.45 -21.93 -8.71
CA ALA A 239 -15.82 -21.47 -8.51
C ALA A 239 -16.83 -22.52 -9.03
N ALA A 240 -16.61 -23.08 -10.22
CA ALA A 240 -17.44 -24.14 -10.80
C ALA A 240 -17.46 -25.40 -9.90
N ALA A 241 -16.30 -25.83 -9.40
CA ALA A 241 -16.19 -26.97 -8.46
C ALA A 241 -16.97 -26.75 -7.14
N ARG A 242 -17.31 -25.49 -6.80
CA ARG A 242 -18.10 -25.10 -5.62
C ARG A 242 -19.58 -24.80 -5.95
N GLY A 243 -20.00 -24.98 -7.21
CA GLY A 243 -21.34 -24.61 -7.66
C GLY A 243 -21.59 -23.11 -7.75
N LEU A 244 -20.52 -22.30 -7.93
CA LEU A 244 -20.57 -20.85 -7.94
C LEU A 244 -20.26 -20.24 -9.32
N ALA A 245 -20.26 -21.02 -10.41
CA ALA A 245 -19.85 -20.55 -11.73
C ALA A 245 -20.57 -19.28 -12.19
N GLU A 246 -21.88 -19.17 -11.93
CA GLU A 246 -22.70 -18.01 -12.29
C GLU A 246 -22.68 -16.88 -11.23
N LYS A 247 -22.05 -17.11 -10.09
CA LYS A 247 -21.99 -16.17 -8.98
C LYS A 247 -20.65 -15.42 -8.89
N VAL A 248 -19.62 -15.96 -9.56
CA VAL A 248 -18.25 -15.43 -9.53
C VAL A 248 -17.91 -14.78 -10.85
N LEU A 249 -17.38 -13.56 -10.74
CA LEU A 249 -16.93 -12.74 -11.84
C LEU A 249 -15.43 -12.49 -11.66
N VAL A 250 -14.69 -12.35 -12.76
CA VAL A 250 -13.24 -12.09 -12.70
C VAL A 250 -12.89 -10.99 -13.69
N PHE A 251 -12.33 -9.89 -13.18
CA PHE A 251 -11.64 -8.92 -13.99
C PHE A 251 -10.14 -9.21 -14.02
N LEU A 252 -9.56 -9.06 -15.18
CA LEU A 252 -8.10 -9.01 -15.34
C LEU A 252 -7.54 -7.75 -14.66
N TYR A 253 -6.30 -7.39 -14.97
CA TYR A 253 -5.75 -6.12 -14.51
C TYR A 253 -6.60 -4.94 -15.01
N ARG A 254 -6.97 -4.05 -14.09
CA ARG A 254 -7.78 -2.85 -14.35
C ARG A 254 -7.14 -1.62 -13.71
N GLU A 255 -7.30 -0.46 -14.32
CA GLU A 255 -6.83 0.82 -13.78
C GLU A 255 -7.95 1.63 -13.10
N ASP A 256 -9.20 1.34 -13.44
CA ASP A 256 -10.40 1.96 -12.91
C ASP A 256 -10.85 1.34 -11.57
N ILE A 257 -9.89 1.14 -10.68
CA ILE A 257 -10.14 0.62 -9.34
C ILE A 257 -11.11 1.47 -8.52
N PRO A 258 -11.08 2.82 -8.60
CA PRO A 258 -12.06 3.64 -7.90
C PRO A 258 -13.49 3.31 -8.29
N GLU A 259 -13.79 3.19 -9.59
CA GLU A 259 -15.12 2.89 -10.14
C GLU A 259 -15.57 1.47 -9.76
N ILE A 260 -14.65 0.51 -9.77
CA ILE A 260 -14.93 -0.87 -9.33
C ILE A 260 -15.30 -0.89 -7.84
N LEU A 261 -14.53 -0.19 -7.01
CA LEU A 261 -14.82 -0.10 -5.57
C LEU A 261 -16.15 0.64 -5.31
N ALA A 262 -16.38 1.76 -5.98
CA ALA A 262 -17.64 2.51 -5.86
C ALA A 262 -18.86 1.71 -6.32
N ALA A 263 -18.71 0.81 -7.30
CA ALA A 263 -19.76 -0.09 -7.78
C ALA A 263 -20.07 -1.23 -6.80
N SER A 264 -19.13 -1.54 -5.89
CA SER A 264 -19.22 -2.64 -4.94
C SER A 264 -20.08 -2.27 -3.72
N ASP A 265 -20.85 -3.23 -3.21
CA ASP A 265 -21.61 -3.08 -1.98
C ASP A 265 -20.74 -3.40 -0.74
N VAL A 266 -19.68 -4.23 -0.91
CA VAL A 266 -18.67 -4.47 0.09
C VAL A 266 -17.34 -4.88 -0.54
N CYS A 267 -16.24 -4.39 0.00
CA CYS A 267 -14.88 -4.81 -0.34
C CYS A 267 -14.32 -5.73 0.75
N VAL A 268 -13.85 -6.92 0.36
CA VAL A 268 -13.29 -7.93 1.25
C VAL A 268 -11.79 -8.04 1.06
N ASP A 269 -11.03 -8.13 2.15
CA ASP A 269 -9.64 -8.59 2.15
C ASP A 269 -9.48 -9.75 3.13
N ALA A 270 -9.34 -10.96 2.61
CA ALA A 270 -9.17 -12.20 3.37
C ALA A 270 -7.69 -12.61 3.52
N SER A 271 -6.76 -11.68 3.37
CA SER A 271 -5.33 -11.96 3.46
C SER A 271 -4.96 -12.53 4.83
N TYR A 272 -4.05 -13.51 4.84
CA TYR A 272 -3.61 -14.17 6.06
C TYR A 272 -2.09 -14.05 6.31
N ALA A 273 -1.36 -13.26 5.53
CA ALA A 273 0.06 -13.00 5.74
C ALA A 273 0.57 -11.76 4.97
N GLY A 274 1.69 -11.21 5.41
CA GLY A 274 2.50 -10.25 4.64
C GLY A 274 1.96 -8.82 4.62
N LEU A 275 1.11 -8.47 5.54
CA LEU A 275 0.39 -7.20 5.53
C LEU A 275 1.08 -6.11 6.36
N GLY A 276 1.22 -4.93 5.74
CA GLY A 276 0.98 -3.69 6.47
C GLY A 276 -0.52 -3.43 6.53
N ILE A 277 -0.95 -2.19 6.33
CA ILE A 277 -2.36 -1.88 6.13
C ILE A 277 -2.70 -2.15 4.66
N THR A 278 -3.78 -2.89 4.42
CA THR A 278 -4.20 -3.24 3.06
C THR A 278 -4.62 -1.98 2.29
N GLY A 279 -3.96 -1.72 1.16
CA GLY A 279 -4.24 -0.57 0.30
C GLY A 279 -5.67 -0.54 -0.20
N THR A 280 -6.16 -1.68 -0.67
CA THR A 280 -7.53 -1.82 -1.20
C THR A 280 -8.62 -1.45 -0.20
N LEU A 281 -8.46 -1.83 1.09
CA LEU A 281 -9.44 -1.46 2.12
C LEU A 281 -9.46 0.06 2.39
N ARG A 282 -8.27 0.73 2.37
CA ARG A 282 -8.20 2.19 2.45
C ARG A 282 -8.86 2.88 1.25
N GLU A 283 -8.60 2.35 0.05
CA GLU A 283 -9.16 2.83 -1.21
C GLU A 283 -10.68 2.63 -1.25
N ALA A 284 -11.19 1.49 -0.76
CA ALA A 284 -12.62 1.22 -0.63
C ALA A 284 -13.30 2.19 0.34
N LEU A 285 -12.73 2.38 1.52
CA LEU A 285 -13.25 3.37 2.47
C LEU A 285 -13.24 4.79 1.91
N ALA A 286 -12.21 5.17 1.13
CA ALA A 286 -12.12 6.50 0.53
C ALA A 286 -13.27 6.80 -0.46
N VAL A 287 -13.83 5.78 -1.11
CA VAL A 287 -15.02 5.90 -1.97
C VAL A 287 -16.33 5.54 -1.25
N GLU A 288 -16.29 5.46 0.09
CA GLU A 288 -17.42 5.09 0.97
C GLU A 288 -17.99 3.68 0.69
N THR A 289 -17.16 2.76 0.22
CA THR A 289 -17.53 1.34 0.12
C THR A 289 -17.26 0.65 1.45
N PRO A 290 -18.26 -0.07 2.03
CA PRO A 290 -18.09 -0.88 3.23
C PRO A 290 -16.97 -1.90 3.10
N VAL A 291 -16.25 -2.17 4.20
CA VAL A 291 -15.08 -3.06 4.18
C VAL A 291 -15.17 -4.17 5.21
N ILE A 292 -14.61 -5.32 4.84
CA ILE A 292 -14.35 -6.46 5.71
C ILE A 292 -12.88 -6.83 5.57
N GLY A 293 -12.15 -6.89 6.67
CA GLY A 293 -10.74 -7.27 6.69
C GLY A 293 -10.45 -8.38 7.70
N THR A 294 -9.32 -9.07 7.54
CA THR A 294 -8.84 -9.97 8.59
C THR A 294 -8.35 -9.18 9.80
N ASP A 295 -8.62 -9.70 11.00
CA ASP A 295 -8.04 -9.21 12.25
C ASP A 295 -6.57 -9.65 12.35
N LEU A 296 -5.76 -9.10 11.45
CA LEU A 296 -4.35 -9.44 11.32
C LEU A 296 -3.52 -8.20 11.01
N GLU A 297 -2.36 -8.12 11.69
CA GLU A 297 -1.29 -7.13 11.42
C GLU A 297 -1.78 -5.68 11.41
N GLY A 298 -1.82 -5.03 10.25
CA GLY A 298 -2.17 -3.62 10.13
C GLY A 298 -3.66 -3.33 9.91
N ASN A 299 -4.49 -4.32 9.58
CA ASN A 299 -5.91 -4.06 9.33
C ASN A 299 -6.66 -3.49 10.55
N PRO A 300 -6.41 -3.95 11.81
CA PRO A 300 -6.99 -3.33 13.00
C PRO A 300 -6.57 -1.87 13.24
N GLU A 301 -5.49 -1.42 12.59
CA GLU A 301 -5.08 -0.01 12.64
C GLU A 301 -5.91 0.87 11.70
N LEU A 302 -6.52 0.29 10.66
CA LEU A 302 -7.43 0.96 9.73
C LEU A 302 -8.90 0.79 10.13
N ILE A 303 -9.30 -0.43 10.46
CA ILE A 303 -10.68 -0.80 10.75
C ILE A 303 -10.86 -0.87 12.27
N THR A 304 -11.76 -0.05 12.80
CA THR A 304 -12.31 -0.25 14.13
C THR A 304 -13.54 -1.13 13.97
N ASP A 305 -13.46 -2.36 14.47
CA ASP A 305 -14.51 -3.37 14.31
C ASP A 305 -15.88 -2.85 14.72
N GLU A 306 -16.91 -3.16 13.93
CA GLU A 306 -18.30 -2.71 14.06
C GLU A 306 -18.53 -1.18 13.95
N HIS A 307 -17.47 -0.37 13.79
CA HIS A 307 -17.57 1.09 13.72
C HIS A 307 -17.17 1.64 12.33
N THR A 308 -16.09 1.14 11.74
CA THR A 308 -15.64 1.58 10.40
C THR A 308 -15.57 0.44 9.40
N GLY A 309 -15.99 -0.76 9.77
CA GLY A 309 -16.01 -1.99 8.99
C GLY A 309 -16.10 -3.19 9.92
N TYR A 310 -15.99 -4.39 9.36
CA TYR A 310 -15.88 -5.61 10.15
C TYR A 310 -14.50 -6.23 10.05
N LEU A 311 -14.04 -6.83 11.17
CA LEU A 311 -12.87 -7.67 11.25
C LEU A 311 -13.30 -9.13 11.47
N PHE A 312 -12.53 -10.07 10.93
CA PHE A 312 -12.73 -11.51 11.17
C PHE A 312 -11.38 -12.22 11.33
N PRO A 313 -11.33 -13.33 12.09
CA PRO A 313 -10.09 -14.10 12.25
C PRO A 313 -9.59 -14.65 10.90
N PRO A 314 -8.28 -14.56 10.59
CA PRO A 314 -7.74 -15.07 9.34
C PRO A 314 -8.04 -16.57 9.22
N ARG A 315 -8.44 -17.01 8.02
CA ARG A 315 -8.81 -18.41 7.69
C ARG A 315 -10.11 -18.89 8.33
N ASP A 316 -10.84 -18.05 9.08
CA ASP A 316 -12.18 -18.41 9.58
C ASP A 316 -13.25 -18.09 8.52
N ILE A 317 -13.51 -19.09 7.65
CA ILE A 317 -14.48 -19.01 6.55
C ILE A 317 -15.90 -18.74 7.08
N ALA A 318 -16.25 -19.36 8.22
CA ALA A 318 -17.58 -19.18 8.82
C ALA A 318 -17.76 -17.76 9.37
N ALA A 319 -16.73 -17.19 10.00
CA ALA A 319 -16.75 -15.80 10.45
C ALA A 319 -16.85 -14.85 9.25
N LEU A 320 -16.07 -15.07 8.16
CA LEU A 320 -16.17 -14.26 6.96
C LEU A 320 -17.58 -14.29 6.37
N ALA A 321 -18.19 -15.45 6.22
CA ALA A 321 -19.57 -15.57 5.72
C ALA A 321 -20.56 -14.82 6.62
N ARG A 322 -20.43 -14.92 7.96
CA ARG A 322 -21.28 -14.20 8.93
C ARG A 322 -21.18 -12.69 8.76
N VAL A 323 -19.97 -12.13 8.67
CA VAL A 323 -19.82 -10.66 8.58
C VAL A 323 -20.27 -10.14 7.22
N ILE A 324 -20.12 -10.91 6.13
CA ILE A 324 -20.71 -10.55 4.82
C ILE A 324 -22.23 -10.50 4.94
N LEU A 325 -22.88 -11.52 5.53
CA LEU A 325 -24.33 -11.54 5.72
C LEU A 325 -24.81 -10.38 6.59
N ARG A 326 -24.11 -10.03 7.67
CA ARG A 326 -24.42 -8.85 8.49
C ARG A 326 -24.37 -7.54 7.69
N MET A 327 -23.43 -7.39 6.74
CA MET A 327 -23.38 -6.22 5.84
C MET A 327 -24.61 -6.16 4.90
N ILE A 328 -25.09 -7.33 4.45
CA ILE A 328 -26.27 -7.44 3.57
C ILE A 328 -27.56 -7.16 4.36
N GLU A 329 -27.66 -7.67 5.59
CA GLU A 329 -28.83 -7.56 6.46
C GLU A 329 -29.08 -6.11 6.95
N ASP A 330 -28.02 -5.32 7.14
CA ASP A 330 -28.12 -3.93 7.61
C ASP A 330 -27.27 -2.98 6.72
N PRO A 331 -27.77 -2.67 5.52
CA PRO A 331 -27.06 -1.83 4.55
C PRO A 331 -26.87 -0.38 5.02
N GLU A 332 -27.76 0.14 5.86
CA GLU A 332 -27.63 1.51 6.38
C GLU A 332 -26.53 1.60 7.43
N LYS A 333 -26.38 0.61 8.30
CA LYS A 333 -25.24 0.48 9.22
C LYS A 333 -23.94 0.31 8.42
N ALA A 334 -23.92 -0.53 7.39
CA ALA A 334 -22.76 -0.73 6.54
C ALA A 334 -22.28 0.58 5.89
N LYS A 335 -23.20 1.37 5.32
CA LYS A 335 -22.90 2.70 4.75
C LYS A 335 -22.42 3.70 5.81
N ALA A 336 -23.04 3.69 6.99
CA ALA A 336 -22.61 4.56 8.09
C ALA A 336 -21.16 4.24 8.53
N MET A 337 -20.81 2.96 8.66
CA MET A 337 -19.44 2.52 8.93
C MET A 337 -18.47 2.99 7.83
N ALA A 338 -18.85 2.84 6.57
CA ALA A 338 -18.01 3.27 5.44
C ALA A 338 -17.76 4.78 5.44
N ARG A 339 -18.79 5.61 5.69
CA ARG A 339 -18.63 7.07 5.84
C ARG A 339 -17.71 7.45 7.00
N MET A 340 -17.80 6.76 8.14
CA MET A 340 -16.87 6.99 9.25
C MET A 340 -15.44 6.58 8.88
N GLY A 341 -15.30 5.45 8.18
CA GLY A 341 -14.02 4.98 7.66
C GLY A 341 -13.40 5.94 6.65
N ALA A 342 -14.19 6.53 5.75
CA ALA A 342 -13.74 7.54 4.78
C ALA A 342 -13.13 8.76 5.45
N LYS A 343 -13.79 9.32 6.48
CA LYS A 343 -13.26 10.44 7.29
C LYS A 343 -11.93 10.09 7.94
N ARG A 344 -11.82 8.87 8.46
CA ARG A 344 -10.56 8.39 9.05
C ARG A 344 -9.46 8.25 8.00
N VAL A 345 -9.77 7.73 6.80
CA VAL A 345 -8.80 7.63 5.70
C VAL A 345 -8.32 9.00 5.29
N GLU A 346 -9.19 9.97 5.13
CA GLU A 346 -8.83 11.36 4.81
C GLU A 346 -7.87 11.96 5.84
N ALA A 347 -8.18 11.81 7.13
CA ALA A 347 -7.41 12.40 8.22
C ALA A 347 -6.06 11.71 8.49
N GLU A 348 -6.01 10.38 8.40
CA GLU A 348 -4.85 9.62 8.87
C GLU A 348 -4.10 8.87 7.77
N PHE A 349 -4.79 8.45 6.70
CA PHE A 349 -4.31 7.54 5.68
C PHE A 349 -4.35 8.14 4.27
N SER A 350 -4.49 9.46 4.14
CA SER A 350 -4.40 10.16 2.84
C SER A 350 -2.94 10.39 2.43
N VAL A 351 -2.72 10.60 1.13
CA VAL A 351 -1.41 11.03 0.60
C VAL A 351 -0.97 12.33 1.26
N THR A 352 -1.90 13.27 1.52
CA THR A 352 -1.61 14.53 2.21
C THR A 352 -1.08 14.27 3.63
N ALA A 353 -1.77 13.47 4.44
CA ALA A 353 -1.33 13.13 5.79
C ALA A 353 0.05 12.42 5.81
N LYS A 354 0.30 11.56 4.82
CA LYS A 354 1.61 10.93 4.64
C LYS A 354 2.71 11.95 4.34
N ILE A 355 2.45 12.90 3.43
CA ILE A 355 3.41 13.95 3.06
C ILE A 355 3.71 14.82 4.28
N ASP A 356 2.69 15.29 5.01
CA ASP A 356 2.82 16.11 6.21
C ASP A 356 3.73 15.45 7.26
N ARG A 357 3.45 14.19 7.59
CA ARG A 357 4.23 13.43 8.58
C ARG A 357 5.66 13.16 8.11
N THR A 358 5.86 12.91 6.80
CA THR A 358 7.18 12.63 6.24
C THR A 358 8.03 13.91 6.19
N GLU A 359 7.46 15.03 5.77
CA GLU A 359 8.12 16.34 5.73
C GLU A 359 8.54 16.77 7.14
N ALA A 360 7.62 16.69 8.10
CA ALA A 360 7.91 17.00 9.50
C ALA A 360 9.04 16.11 10.07
N LEU A 361 9.07 14.82 9.72
CA LEU A 361 10.15 13.92 10.11
C LEU A 361 11.48 14.38 9.52
N TYR A 362 11.54 14.73 8.22
CA TYR A 362 12.76 15.16 7.56
C TYR A 362 13.33 16.42 8.21
N HIS A 363 12.50 17.45 8.47
CA HIS A 363 12.92 18.68 9.14
C HIS A 363 13.46 18.39 10.54
N ARG A 364 12.76 17.60 11.34
CA ARG A 364 13.18 17.24 12.70
C ARG A 364 14.54 16.52 12.72
N LEU A 365 14.74 15.54 11.82
CA LEU A 365 15.99 14.79 11.75
C LEU A 365 17.18 15.66 11.28
N LEU A 366 16.97 16.59 10.37
CA LEU A 366 17.99 17.51 9.91
C LEU A 366 18.34 18.54 10.99
N ALA A 367 17.36 19.06 11.72
CA ALA A 367 17.60 19.97 12.85
C ALA A 367 18.47 19.31 13.94
N ALA A 368 18.22 18.06 14.26
CA ALA A 368 19.02 17.29 15.22
C ALA A 368 20.47 17.00 14.76
N LYS A 369 20.80 17.25 13.49
CA LYS A 369 22.16 17.06 12.91
C LYS A 369 22.93 18.35 12.71
N ARG A 370 22.28 19.52 12.92
CA ARG A 370 22.99 20.81 12.93
C ARG A 370 23.80 20.89 14.22
N PRO A 371 25.13 21.13 14.17
CA PRO A 371 25.86 21.46 15.38
C PRO A 371 25.31 22.78 15.96
N HIS A 372 25.15 22.81 17.27
CA HIS A 372 24.86 24.04 18.01
C HIS A 372 26.01 25.02 17.88
#